data_a7b89d00603c80272063c7b41f1177fe
#
_entry.id   a7b89d00603c80272063c7b41f1177fe
#
_cell.length_a   1.000
_cell.length_b   1.000
_cell.length_c   1.000
_cell.angle_alpha   90.00
_cell.angle_beta   90.00
_cell.angle_gamma   90.00
#
_symmetry.space_group_name_H-M   'P 1'
#
loop_
_entity.id
_entity.type
_entity.pdbx_description
1 polymer ?
#
loop_
_entity_poly.entity_id
_entity_poly.type
_entity_poly.pdbx_seq_one_letter_code
_entity_poly.pdbx_strand_id
1 'polypeptide(L)'
;SITRESRGKIEKDYTKFLDVNALKGKRIGIEKKPQGTNSTINTLLSDAIEILKKQGATVVEIDYLDKINATGQSEFEVLQYEFKDCVNKYLSSSNAKVKNLKEVIAFNKSNEKQAMPYFKQETLESSEEKGPLSDKKYTEALSISNTQNKSFLKSVFESNKLDAICGITMGPSCSIDTVYGDKWGSYSLTSPA
;
A
#
# COMPACT_ATOMS: atom_id res chain seq x y z
N SER A 1 -9.61 4.41 21.77
CA SER A 1 -8.70 3.84 20.75
C SER A 1 -9.54 3.15 19.68
N ILE A 2 -9.25 3.40 18.42
CA ILE A 2 -9.93 2.82 17.25
C ILE A 2 -9.92 1.27 17.30
N THR A 3 -8.88 0.68 17.89
CA THR A 3 -8.80 -0.77 18.12
C THR A 3 -9.95 -1.34 18.97
N ARG A 4 -10.62 -0.52 19.76
CA ARG A 4 -11.80 -0.98 20.52
C ARG A 4 -13.03 -1.21 19.64
N GLU A 5 -13.06 -0.63 18.45
CA GLU A 5 -14.16 -0.80 17.50
C GLU A 5 -14.19 -2.19 16.87
N SER A 6 -13.08 -2.92 16.95
CA SER A 6 -13.01 -4.34 16.53
C SER A 6 -13.61 -5.31 17.56
N ARG A 7 -13.91 -4.84 18.79
CA ARG A 7 -14.46 -5.70 19.84
C ARG A 7 -15.78 -6.33 19.39
N GLY A 8 -15.88 -7.64 19.46
CA GLY A 8 -17.04 -8.42 18.99
C GLY A 8 -17.08 -8.65 17.48
N LYS A 9 -16.10 -8.12 16.71
CA LYS A 9 -15.98 -8.33 15.26
C LYS A 9 -14.78 -9.22 14.90
N ILE A 10 -14.04 -9.68 15.89
CA ILE A 10 -12.87 -10.56 15.73
C ILE A 10 -13.19 -11.93 16.32
N GLU A 11 -12.64 -12.94 15.68
CA GLU A 11 -12.72 -14.31 16.17
C GLU A 11 -11.53 -14.63 17.07
N LYS A 12 -11.76 -15.51 18.05
CA LYS A 12 -10.69 -16.00 18.94
C LYS A 12 -9.78 -16.99 18.24
N ASP A 13 -10.34 -17.71 17.29
CA ASP A 13 -9.64 -18.72 16.50
C ASP A 13 -10.12 -18.67 15.05
N TYR A 14 -9.24 -18.24 14.15
CA TYR A 14 -9.51 -18.17 12.73
C TYR A 14 -9.29 -19.52 12.03
N THR A 15 -8.63 -20.50 12.67
CA THR A 15 -8.40 -21.82 12.06
C THR A 15 -9.69 -22.59 11.84
N LYS A 16 -10.75 -22.25 12.57
CA LYS A 16 -12.09 -22.84 12.37
C LYS A 16 -12.69 -22.62 10.98
N PHE A 17 -12.16 -21.64 10.23
CA PHE A 17 -12.59 -21.34 8.86
C PHE A 17 -11.75 -22.05 7.79
N LEU A 18 -10.72 -22.81 8.18
CA LEU A 18 -9.90 -23.56 7.24
C LEU A 18 -10.71 -24.74 6.70
N ASP A 19 -10.90 -24.76 5.39
CA ASP A 19 -11.58 -25.83 4.68
C ASP A 19 -10.77 -26.18 3.43
N VAL A 20 -10.38 -27.46 3.31
CA VAL A 20 -9.61 -27.96 2.17
C VAL A 20 -10.36 -27.83 0.84
N ASN A 21 -11.68 -27.71 0.88
CA ASN A 21 -12.55 -27.54 -0.30
C ASN A 21 -12.98 -26.09 -0.52
N ALA A 22 -12.46 -25.12 0.25
CA ALA A 22 -12.90 -23.72 0.23
C ALA A 22 -12.81 -23.06 -1.16
N LEU A 23 -11.92 -23.53 -2.03
CA LEU A 23 -11.72 -23.00 -3.38
C LEU A 23 -12.71 -23.54 -4.42
N LYS A 24 -13.40 -24.63 -4.12
CA LYS A 24 -14.34 -25.26 -5.07
C LYS A 24 -15.48 -24.32 -5.42
N GLY A 25 -15.62 -24.03 -6.71
CA GLY A 25 -16.64 -23.12 -7.25
C GLY A 25 -16.36 -21.63 -7.02
N LYS A 26 -15.25 -21.26 -6.39
CA LYS A 26 -14.85 -19.86 -6.19
C LYS A 26 -14.35 -19.23 -7.47
N ARG A 27 -14.58 -17.94 -7.62
CA ARG A 27 -14.12 -17.14 -8.76
C ARG A 27 -12.99 -16.22 -8.28
N ILE A 28 -11.79 -16.46 -8.80
CA ILE A 28 -10.58 -15.75 -8.38
C ILE A 28 -10.09 -14.85 -9.53
N GLY A 29 -10.05 -13.55 -9.29
CA GLY A 29 -9.52 -12.57 -10.23
C GLY A 29 -7.99 -12.58 -10.25
N ILE A 30 -7.41 -12.60 -11.45
CA ILE A 30 -5.96 -12.46 -11.66
C ILE A 30 -5.72 -11.33 -12.64
N GLU A 31 -4.80 -10.42 -12.29
CA GLU A 31 -4.41 -9.34 -13.20
C GLU A 31 -3.87 -9.92 -14.51
N LYS A 32 -4.46 -9.50 -15.63
CA LYS A 32 -4.10 -10.00 -16.96
C LYS A 32 -2.73 -9.51 -17.46
N LYS A 33 -2.26 -8.36 -16.95
CA LYS A 33 -0.98 -7.79 -17.37
C LYS A 33 0.16 -8.30 -16.50
N PRO A 34 1.32 -8.63 -17.10
CA PRO A 34 2.52 -8.92 -16.34
C PRO A 34 2.88 -7.75 -15.42
N GLN A 35 3.08 -8.01 -14.14
CA GLN A 35 3.46 -6.99 -13.17
C GLN A 35 4.96 -6.67 -13.21
N GLY A 36 5.79 -7.58 -13.75
CA GLY A 36 7.24 -7.42 -13.84
C GLY A 36 7.90 -8.53 -14.64
N THR A 37 9.24 -8.45 -14.76
CA THR A 37 10.04 -9.32 -15.62
C THR A 37 10.81 -10.41 -14.89
N ASN A 38 10.67 -10.55 -13.57
CA ASN A 38 11.36 -11.59 -12.80
C ASN A 38 10.72 -12.97 -13.09
N SER A 39 11.46 -13.82 -13.80
CA SER A 39 10.98 -15.14 -14.23
C SER A 39 10.60 -16.06 -13.07
N THR A 40 11.37 -16.05 -11.98
CA THR A 40 11.08 -16.87 -10.80
C THR A 40 9.75 -16.49 -10.16
N ILE A 41 9.49 -15.19 -9.98
CA ILE A 41 8.23 -14.70 -9.43
C ILE A 41 7.05 -15.02 -10.36
N ASN A 42 7.23 -14.82 -11.66
CA ASN A 42 6.19 -15.13 -12.62
C ASN A 42 5.87 -16.64 -12.66
N THR A 43 6.88 -17.51 -12.51
CA THR A 43 6.66 -18.96 -12.38
C THR A 43 5.87 -19.28 -11.11
N LEU A 44 6.22 -18.70 -9.96
CA LEU A 44 5.46 -18.90 -8.71
C LEU A 44 3.98 -18.49 -8.83
N LEU A 45 3.71 -17.38 -9.53
CA LEU A 45 2.32 -16.97 -9.80
C LEU A 45 1.60 -17.97 -10.71
N SER A 46 2.27 -18.45 -11.76
CA SER A 46 1.71 -19.46 -12.67
C SER A 46 1.40 -20.75 -11.93
N ASP A 47 2.30 -21.23 -11.08
CA ASP A 47 2.08 -22.42 -10.26
C ASP A 47 0.90 -22.25 -9.29
N ALA A 48 0.79 -21.08 -8.66
CA ALA A 48 -0.34 -20.75 -7.80
C ALA A 48 -1.68 -20.77 -8.58
N ILE A 49 -1.71 -20.21 -9.79
CA ILE A 49 -2.89 -20.24 -10.66
C ILE A 49 -3.30 -21.68 -10.99
N GLU A 50 -2.34 -22.55 -11.32
CA GLU A 50 -2.63 -23.96 -11.60
C GLU A 50 -3.15 -24.71 -10.35
N ILE A 51 -2.64 -24.38 -9.16
CA ILE A 51 -3.17 -24.93 -7.90
C ILE A 51 -4.62 -24.48 -7.69
N LEU A 52 -4.93 -23.18 -7.89
CA LEU A 52 -6.30 -22.66 -7.77
C LEU A 52 -7.27 -23.43 -8.69
N LYS A 53 -6.89 -23.64 -9.96
CA LYS A 53 -7.69 -24.40 -10.93
C LYS A 53 -7.88 -25.86 -10.50
N LYS A 54 -6.81 -26.54 -10.06
CA LYS A 54 -6.85 -27.93 -9.58
C LYS A 54 -7.77 -28.10 -8.37
N GLN A 55 -7.86 -27.09 -7.51
CA GLN A 55 -8.73 -27.06 -6.34
C GLN A 55 -10.18 -26.66 -6.68
N GLY A 56 -10.51 -26.50 -7.96
CA GLY A 56 -11.86 -26.25 -8.45
C GLY A 56 -12.28 -24.77 -8.47
N ALA A 57 -11.34 -23.85 -8.38
CA ALA A 57 -11.63 -22.43 -8.60
C ALA A 57 -11.69 -22.10 -10.09
N THR A 58 -12.54 -21.12 -10.43
CA THR A 58 -12.56 -20.49 -11.75
C THR A 58 -11.66 -19.26 -11.71
N VAL A 59 -10.60 -19.26 -12.50
CA VAL A 59 -9.71 -18.11 -12.67
C VAL A 59 -10.31 -17.16 -13.70
N VAL A 60 -10.37 -15.87 -13.35
CA VAL A 60 -10.94 -14.80 -14.17
C VAL A 60 -9.85 -13.74 -14.39
N GLU A 61 -9.52 -13.47 -15.64
CA GLU A 61 -8.62 -12.35 -15.97
C GLU A 61 -9.32 -11.01 -15.73
N ILE A 62 -8.64 -10.11 -15.01
CA ILE A 62 -9.14 -8.77 -14.68
C ILE A 62 -8.15 -7.69 -15.12
N ASP A 63 -8.67 -6.52 -15.44
CA ASP A 63 -7.89 -5.31 -15.70
C ASP A 63 -8.01 -4.37 -14.51
N TYR A 64 -7.05 -4.46 -13.62
CA TYR A 64 -7.10 -3.85 -12.32
C TYR A 64 -5.99 -2.80 -12.10
N LEU A 65 -4.74 -3.18 -12.40
CA LEU A 65 -3.57 -2.39 -12.03
C LEU A 65 -3.46 -1.05 -12.75
N ASP A 66 -3.82 -0.95 -14.00
CA ASP A 66 -3.67 0.31 -14.75
C ASP A 66 -4.48 1.44 -14.11
N LYS A 67 -5.70 1.15 -13.67
CA LYS A 67 -6.56 2.15 -13.02
C LYS A 67 -6.06 2.54 -11.64
N ILE A 68 -5.53 1.57 -10.91
CA ILE A 68 -4.97 1.79 -9.58
C ILE A 68 -3.68 2.58 -9.65
N ASN A 69 -2.77 2.22 -10.55
CA ASN A 69 -1.52 2.94 -10.74
C ASN A 69 -1.73 4.42 -11.12
N ALA A 70 -2.83 4.73 -11.80
CA ALA A 70 -3.21 6.10 -12.11
C ALA A 70 -3.53 6.96 -10.88
N THR A 71 -3.82 6.35 -9.73
CA THR A 71 -4.15 7.05 -8.47
C THR A 71 -2.98 7.21 -7.50
N GLY A 72 -1.83 6.58 -7.78
CA GLY A 72 -0.66 6.56 -6.88
C GLY A 72 -0.13 7.95 -6.51
N GLN A 73 -0.21 8.93 -7.42
CA GLN A 73 0.17 10.31 -7.12
C GLN A 73 -0.74 10.94 -6.05
N SER A 74 -2.03 10.64 -6.08
CA SER A 74 -2.99 11.14 -5.09
C SER A 74 -2.78 10.46 -3.72
N GLU A 75 -2.45 9.18 -3.69
CA GLU A 75 -2.08 8.47 -2.47
C GLU A 75 -0.84 9.12 -1.81
N PHE A 76 0.21 9.38 -2.58
CA PHE A 76 1.42 10.00 -2.06
C PHE A 76 1.16 11.42 -1.55
N GLU A 77 0.29 12.18 -2.21
CA GLU A 77 -0.13 13.52 -1.75
C GLU A 77 -0.81 13.42 -0.38
N VAL A 78 -1.74 12.49 -0.20
CA VAL A 78 -2.42 12.23 1.10
C VAL A 78 -1.40 11.88 2.18
N LEU A 79 -0.48 10.96 1.88
CA LEU A 79 0.57 10.55 2.82
C LEU A 79 1.41 11.73 3.31
N GLN A 80 1.78 12.66 2.44
CA GLN A 80 2.59 13.82 2.83
C GLN A 80 1.83 14.79 3.76
N TYR A 81 0.56 15.07 3.48
CA TYR A 81 -0.28 15.90 4.35
C TYR A 81 -0.48 15.28 5.73
N GLU A 82 -0.87 14.02 5.75
CA GLU A 82 -1.15 13.29 7.00
C GLU A 82 0.13 13.05 7.81
N PHE A 83 1.26 12.79 7.15
CA PHE A 83 2.54 12.66 7.81
C PHE A 83 2.91 13.92 8.60
N LYS A 84 2.84 15.10 7.97
CA LYS A 84 3.09 16.37 8.65
C LYS A 84 2.16 16.56 9.85
N ASP A 85 0.86 16.40 9.66
CA ASP A 85 -0.13 16.60 10.71
C ASP A 85 0.09 15.64 11.89
N CYS A 86 0.29 14.36 11.60
CA CYS A 86 0.50 13.33 12.62
C CYS A 86 1.83 13.50 13.38
N VAL A 87 2.92 13.80 12.68
CA VAL A 87 4.24 14.05 13.33
C VAL A 87 4.16 15.26 14.24
N ASN A 88 3.55 16.35 13.78
CA ASN A 88 3.39 17.57 14.59
C ASN A 88 2.55 17.29 15.85
N LYS A 89 1.44 16.59 15.73
CA LYS A 89 0.60 16.20 16.86
C LYS A 89 1.33 15.29 17.84
N TYR A 90 2.04 14.30 17.34
CA TYR A 90 2.78 13.36 18.18
C TYR A 90 3.91 14.06 18.95
N LEU A 91 4.77 14.81 18.25
CA LEU A 91 5.91 15.48 18.87
C LEU A 91 5.50 16.58 19.85
N SER A 92 4.46 17.34 19.55
CA SER A 92 3.95 18.38 20.45
C SER A 92 3.49 17.82 21.80
N SER A 93 2.93 16.61 21.81
CA SER A 93 2.43 15.93 23.01
C SER A 93 3.49 15.09 23.72
N SER A 94 4.66 14.89 23.12
CA SER A 94 5.73 14.04 23.64
C SER A 94 6.75 14.85 24.48
N ASN A 95 7.64 14.14 25.21
CA ASN A 95 8.80 14.73 25.89
C ASN A 95 10.02 14.92 24.97
N ALA A 96 9.86 14.79 23.64
CA ALA A 96 10.94 15.03 22.70
C ALA A 96 11.43 16.47 22.73
N LYS A 97 12.72 16.69 22.44
CA LYS A 97 13.31 18.04 22.35
C LYS A 97 12.76 18.82 21.14
N VAL A 98 12.51 18.11 20.03
CA VAL A 98 11.87 18.65 18.82
C VAL A 98 10.36 18.46 18.91
N LYS A 99 9.59 19.46 18.47
CA LYS A 99 8.13 19.51 18.68
C LYS A 99 7.29 19.41 17.40
N ASN A 100 7.94 19.50 16.24
CA ASN A 100 7.26 19.46 14.94
C ASN A 100 8.22 19.00 13.84
N LEU A 101 7.69 18.74 12.65
CA LEU A 101 8.45 18.28 11.49
C LEU A 101 9.52 19.29 11.06
N LYS A 102 9.22 20.59 11.11
CA LYS A 102 10.18 21.64 10.78
C LYS A 102 11.44 21.59 11.67
N GLU A 103 11.25 21.33 12.95
CA GLU A 103 12.38 21.19 13.90
C GLU A 103 13.15 19.89 13.68
N VAL A 104 12.49 18.80 13.27
CA VAL A 104 13.17 17.55 12.86
C VAL A 104 14.06 17.82 11.64
N ILE A 105 13.53 18.50 10.62
CA ILE A 105 14.28 18.87 9.41
C ILE A 105 15.50 19.73 9.77
N ALA A 106 15.31 20.72 10.63
CA ALA A 106 16.40 21.60 11.08
C ALA A 106 17.47 20.82 11.86
N PHE A 107 17.07 19.90 12.75
CA PHE A 107 17.98 19.05 13.48
C PHE A 107 18.80 18.16 12.53
N ASN A 108 18.18 17.53 11.57
CA ASN A 108 18.86 16.69 10.57
C ASN A 108 19.89 17.51 9.76
N LYS A 109 19.54 18.73 9.32
CA LYS A 109 20.46 19.63 8.61
C LYS A 109 21.64 20.04 9.47
N SER A 110 21.42 20.32 10.74
CA SER A 110 22.51 20.68 11.67
C SER A 110 23.45 19.51 11.98
N ASN A 111 22.97 18.27 11.80
CA ASN A 111 23.72 17.05 12.05
C ASN A 111 23.92 16.21 10.77
N GLU A 112 23.99 16.87 9.62
CA GLU A 112 23.92 16.24 8.30
C GLU A 112 24.87 15.05 8.13
N LYS A 113 26.11 15.19 8.56
CA LYS A 113 27.13 14.13 8.44
C LYS A 113 26.75 12.84 9.16
N GLN A 114 25.98 12.94 10.25
CA GLN A 114 25.55 11.76 11.05
C GLN A 114 24.15 11.31 10.68
N ALA A 115 23.22 12.25 10.49
CA ALA A 115 21.83 11.95 10.23
C ALA A 115 21.54 11.58 8.77
N MET A 116 22.30 12.13 7.84
CA MET A 116 22.07 11.98 6.40
C MET A 116 23.37 11.70 5.62
N PRO A 117 24.15 10.66 5.99
CA PRO A 117 25.46 10.42 5.38
C PRO A 117 25.40 10.02 3.90
N TYR A 118 24.30 9.45 3.45
CA TYR A 118 24.12 8.95 2.09
C TYR A 118 23.00 9.65 1.34
N PHE A 119 21.78 9.70 1.91
CA PHE A 119 20.59 10.30 1.32
C PHE A 119 20.17 11.52 2.10
N LYS A 120 19.45 12.42 1.44
CA LYS A 120 18.89 13.62 2.06
C LYS A 120 17.46 13.37 2.55
N GLN A 121 16.68 14.40 2.75
CA GLN A 121 15.36 14.34 3.39
C GLN A 121 14.26 15.03 2.57
N GLU A 122 14.33 14.91 1.25
CA GLU A 122 13.43 15.60 0.31
C GLU A 122 11.95 15.31 0.61
N THR A 123 11.64 14.08 1.02
CA THR A 123 10.26 13.70 1.38
C THR A 123 9.78 14.40 2.66
N LEU A 124 10.66 14.60 3.64
CA LEU A 124 10.32 15.37 4.85
C LEU A 124 10.09 16.83 4.50
N GLU A 125 10.95 17.40 3.66
CA GLU A 125 10.86 18.80 3.23
C GLU A 125 9.59 19.05 2.42
N SER A 126 9.29 18.20 1.44
CA SER A 126 8.06 18.28 0.65
C SER A 126 6.79 18.04 1.48
N SER A 127 6.88 17.24 2.56
CA SER A 127 5.77 17.10 3.50
C SER A 127 5.58 18.36 4.36
N GLU A 128 6.68 19.01 4.79
CA GLU A 128 6.60 20.26 5.57
C GLU A 128 5.99 21.42 4.78
N GLU A 129 6.12 21.42 3.45
CA GLU A 129 5.49 22.41 2.56
C GLU A 129 3.97 22.26 2.47
N LYS A 130 3.39 21.13 2.90
CA LYS A 130 1.95 20.92 2.86
C LYS A 130 1.21 21.81 3.83
N GLY A 131 0.02 22.23 3.46
CA GLY A 131 -0.90 22.99 4.29
C GLY A 131 -1.67 22.10 5.30
N PRO A 132 -2.79 22.60 5.82
CA PRO A 132 -3.65 21.85 6.73
C PRO A 132 -4.48 20.79 5.98
N LEU A 133 -5.01 19.80 6.74
CA LEU A 133 -5.90 18.75 6.17
C LEU A 133 -7.25 19.30 5.63
N SER A 134 -7.52 20.59 5.78
CA SER A 134 -8.67 21.27 5.16
C SER A 134 -8.40 21.76 3.73
N ASP A 135 -7.16 21.68 3.26
CA ASP A 135 -6.82 22.12 1.92
C ASP A 135 -7.60 21.35 0.85
N LYS A 136 -8.03 22.08 -0.19
CA LYS A 136 -8.73 21.48 -1.33
C LYS A 136 -7.88 20.40 -2.01
N LYS A 137 -6.57 20.62 -2.13
CA LYS A 137 -5.65 19.66 -2.72
C LYS A 137 -5.60 18.34 -1.95
N TYR A 138 -5.60 18.40 -0.62
CA TYR A 138 -5.68 17.20 0.23
C TYR A 138 -7.02 16.49 0.08
N THR A 139 -8.14 17.22 0.18
CA THR A 139 -9.48 16.61 0.13
C THR A 139 -9.78 15.99 -1.23
N GLU A 140 -9.31 16.60 -2.33
CA GLU A 140 -9.39 16.01 -3.68
C GLU A 140 -8.52 14.75 -3.80
N ALA A 141 -7.28 14.79 -3.34
CA ALA A 141 -6.38 13.64 -3.36
C ALA A 141 -6.96 12.47 -2.52
N LEU A 142 -7.51 12.76 -1.33
CA LEU A 142 -8.17 11.78 -0.47
C LEU A 142 -9.40 11.16 -1.14
N SER A 143 -10.20 11.97 -1.84
CA SER A 143 -11.35 11.47 -2.60
C SER A 143 -10.93 10.50 -3.70
N ILE A 144 -9.84 10.79 -4.41
CA ILE A 144 -9.30 9.92 -5.46
C ILE A 144 -8.73 8.64 -4.86
N SER A 145 -7.82 8.76 -3.90
CA SER A 145 -7.09 7.61 -3.34
C SER A 145 -7.96 6.67 -2.51
N ASN A 146 -9.01 7.16 -1.88
CA ASN A 146 -9.89 6.37 -1.02
C ASN A 146 -11.23 6.05 -1.72
N THR A 147 -12.06 7.09 -1.96
CA THR A 147 -13.45 6.87 -2.41
C THR A 147 -13.51 6.27 -3.81
N GLN A 148 -12.71 6.78 -4.75
CA GLN A 148 -12.71 6.27 -6.13
C GLN A 148 -12.11 4.87 -6.21
N ASN A 149 -11.00 4.61 -5.48
CA ASN A 149 -10.39 3.28 -5.45
C ASN A 149 -11.32 2.23 -4.84
N LYS A 150 -11.98 2.54 -3.73
CA LYS A 150 -13.00 1.64 -3.14
C LYS A 150 -14.14 1.33 -4.11
N SER A 151 -14.65 2.36 -4.78
CA SER A 151 -15.73 2.20 -5.76
C SER A 151 -15.27 1.38 -6.95
N PHE A 152 -14.04 1.61 -7.41
CA PHE A 152 -13.45 0.84 -8.49
C PHE A 152 -13.24 -0.62 -8.09
N LEU A 153 -12.61 -0.88 -6.95
CA LEU A 153 -12.40 -2.24 -6.44
C LEU A 153 -13.74 -2.98 -6.32
N LYS A 154 -14.75 -2.35 -5.73
CA LYS A 154 -16.11 -2.89 -5.65
C LYS A 154 -16.66 -3.26 -7.03
N SER A 155 -16.50 -2.36 -8.03
CA SER A 155 -16.98 -2.61 -9.39
C SER A 155 -16.27 -3.81 -10.05
N VAL A 156 -14.98 -4.00 -9.79
CA VAL A 156 -14.22 -5.16 -10.29
C VAL A 156 -14.78 -6.47 -9.72
N PHE A 157 -15.05 -6.51 -8.41
CA PHE A 157 -15.67 -7.69 -7.77
C PHE A 157 -17.05 -7.98 -8.33
N GLU A 158 -17.92 -6.97 -8.41
CA GLU A 158 -19.31 -7.13 -8.85
C GLU A 158 -19.40 -7.53 -10.33
N SER A 159 -18.71 -6.81 -11.22
CA SER A 159 -18.76 -7.04 -12.67
C SER A 159 -18.24 -8.43 -13.05
N ASN A 160 -17.23 -8.93 -12.35
CA ASN A 160 -16.64 -10.24 -12.61
C ASN A 160 -17.16 -11.35 -11.68
N LYS A 161 -18.05 -11.01 -10.74
CA LYS A 161 -18.60 -11.91 -9.72
C LYS A 161 -17.48 -12.64 -8.96
N LEU A 162 -16.49 -11.90 -8.48
CA LEU A 162 -15.32 -12.45 -7.80
C LEU A 162 -15.60 -12.75 -6.33
N ASP A 163 -15.01 -13.83 -5.84
CA ASP A 163 -14.90 -14.13 -4.41
C ASP A 163 -13.61 -13.53 -3.82
N ALA A 164 -12.53 -13.48 -4.62
CA ALA A 164 -11.24 -12.90 -4.21
C ALA A 164 -10.42 -12.45 -5.43
N ILE A 165 -9.37 -11.67 -5.17
CA ILE A 165 -8.30 -11.37 -6.12
C ILE A 165 -7.01 -11.99 -5.58
N CYS A 166 -6.25 -12.64 -6.45
CA CYS A 166 -4.95 -13.22 -6.14
C CYS A 166 -3.88 -12.62 -7.06
N GLY A 167 -2.69 -12.40 -6.52
CA GLY A 167 -1.56 -11.88 -7.29
C GLY A 167 -0.31 -11.70 -6.44
N ILE A 168 0.71 -11.12 -7.03
CA ILE A 168 2.00 -10.89 -6.40
C ILE A 168 1.91 -9.65 -5.51
N THR A 169 2.11 -9.84 -4.22
CA THR A 169 2.04 -8.76 -3.22
C THR A 169 3.17 -7.75 -3.39
N MET A 170 4.41 -8.24 -3.56
CA MET A 170 5.63 -7.44 -3.65
C MET A 170 6.70 -8.20 -4.42
N GLY A 171 7.66 -7.47 -5.00
CA GLY A 171 8.86 -8.05 -5.58
C GLY A 171 9.81 -8.65 -4.53
N PRO A 172 10.94 -9.25 -4.97
CA PRO A 172 11.95 -9.74 -4.04
C PRO A 172 12.55 -8.59 -3.24
N SER A 173 13.09 -8.90 -2.07
CA SER A 173 13.86 -7.94 -1.27
C SER A 173 14.98 -7.35 -2.13
N CYS A 174 15.14 -6.04 -2.08
CA CYS A 174 16.26 -5.36 -2.73
C CYS A 174 17.47 -5.32 -1.80
N SER A 175 18.67 -5.23 -2.40
CA SER A 175 19.89 -4.90 -1.66
C SER A 175 19.85 -3.43 -1.25
N ILE A 176 20.37 -3.10 -0.08
CA ILE A 176 20.65 -1.72 0.30
C ILE A 176 21.73 -1.17 -0.64
N ASP A 177 21.41 -0.12 -1.38
CA ASP A 177 22.34 0.56 -2.27
C ASP A 177 22.53 2.01 -1.84
N THR A 178 23.66 2.30 -1.18
CA THR A 178 23.97 3.63 -0.67
C THR A 178 24.46 4.61 -1.75
N VAL A 179 24.61 4.16 -2.99
CA VAL A 179 25.03 4.99 -4.13
C VAL A 179 23.87 5.38 -5.02
N TYR A 180 23.05 4.40 -5.40
CA TYR A 180 21.95 4.61 -6.37
C TYR A 180 20.55 4.53 -5.75
N GLY A 181 20.46 4.23 -4.46
CA GLY A 181 19.20 3.96 -3.78
C GLY A 181 18.64 2.57 -4.03
N ASP A 182 17.73 2.15 -3.19
CA ASP A 182 17.12 0.83 -3.25
C ASP A 182 16.25 0.68 -4.51
N LYS A 183 16.44 -0.43 -5.22
CA LYS A 183 15.66 -0.74 -6.43
C LYS A 183 14.49 -1.67 -6.08
N TRP A 184 13.34 -1.08 -5.86
CA TRP A 184 12.10 -1.83 -5.67
C TRP A 184 11.60 -2.41 -6.99
N GLY A 185 11.16 -3.66 -6.95
CA GLY A 185 10.50 -4.28 -8.11
C GLY A 185 9.13 -3.66 -8.38
N SER A 186 8.67 -3.77 -9.63
CA SER A 186 7.37 -3.25 -10.07
C SER A 186 6.16 -4.06 -9.61
N TYR A 187 6.38 -5.15 -8.85
CA TYR A 187 5.29 -5.98 -8.33
C TYR A 187 4.63 -5.32 -7.12
N SER A 188 3.37 -4.99 -7.25
CA SER A 188 2.56 -4.52 -6.11
C SER A 188 1.08 -4.70 -6.42
N LEU A 189 0.35 -5.40 -5.56
CA LEU A 189 -1.10 -5.60 -5.67
C LEU A 189 -1.84 -5.04 -4.44
N THR A 190 -1.15 -4.48 -3.48
CA THR A 190 -1.71 -4.16 -2.16
C THR A 190 -2.14 -2.70 -1.98
N SER A 191 -1.68 -1.79 -2.83
CA SER A 191 -2.00 -0.35 -2.69
C SER A 191 -3.49 0.00 -2.63
N PRO A 192 -4.40 -0.74 -3.28
CA PRO A 192 -5.82 -0.38 -3.29
C PRO A 192 -6.67 -1.08 -2.23
N ALA A 193 -6.09 -1.88 -1.38
CA ALA A 193 -6.81 -2.68 -0.38
C ALA A 193 -7.16 -1.89 0.90
#